data_61669debf43f5f17a82d3e46d752472f
#
_entry.id   61669debf43f5f17a82d3e46d752472f
#
_cell.length_a   1.000
_cell.length_b   1.000
_cell.length_c   1.000
_cell.angle_alpha   90.00
_cell.angle_beta   90.00
_cell.angle_gamma   90.00
#
_symmetry.space_group_name_H-M   'P 1'
#
loop_
_entity.id
_entity.type
_entity.pdbx_description
1 polymer ?
#
loop_
_entity_poly.entity_id
_entity_poly.type
_entity_poly.pdbx_seq_one_letter_code
_entity_poly.pdbx_strand_id
1 'polypeptide(L)'
;MVGNRKYLWALATFLTIPVILVAGGALFVVIDPEKLAGHTHYARNFQLLQLARHAIMLAMFGASASAWFAACALLIRSKNRNWRWLLLAFLGPPAIVVLSSLRDLDPRASDLYEQFIRKLNGLLRAACETGFVIVAWTVAWEMMLIKREATISFQAALRGVPRAQIIDEQNASGGMYAFSELNEVMYFFIFLYLVRPICVNVVGSLFRRQGLDNVNSL
;
A
#
# COMPACT_ATOMS: atom_id res chain seq x y z
N MET A 1 1.33 23.43 12.01
CA MET A 1 1.33 22.08 11.44
C MET A 1 0.82 22.13 10.00
N VAL A 2 1.64 22.52 9.06
CA VAL A 2 1.31 22.31 7.65
C VAL A 2 2.27 21.21 7.18
N GLY A 3 1.98 19.98 7.58
CA GLY A 3 2.61 18.83 6.95
C GLY A 3 2.43 19.00 5.46
N ASN A 4 3.46 18.68 4.70
CA ASN A 4 3.47 18.85 3.25
C ASN A 4 2.18 18.26 2.64
N ARG A 5 1.17 19.12 2.39
CA ARG A 5 -0.16 18.69 1.90
C ARG A 5 -0.04 17.77 0.68
N LYS A 6 0.96 18.02 -0.18
CA LYS A 6 1.22 17.20 -1.36
C LYS A 6 1.62 15.77 -1.00
N TYR A 7 2.37 15.59 0.09
CA TYR A 7 2.74 14.28 0.61
C TYR A 7 1.50 13.51 1.13
N LEU A 8 0.62 14.20 1.86
CA LEU A 8 -0.64 13.60 2.33
C LEU A 8 -1.55 13.20 1.16
N TRP A 9 -1.62 14.03 0.12
CA TRP A 9 -2.32 13.68 -1.11
C TRP A 9 -1.70 12.48 -1.83
N ALA A 10 -0.36 12.35 -1.86
CA ALA A 10 0.31 11.19 -2.41
C ALA A 10 -0.06 9.91 -1.65
N LEU A 11 -0.06 9.96 -0.32
CA LEU A 11 -0.48 8.86 0.53
C LEU A 11 -1.95 8.50 0.32
N ALA A 12 -2.85 9.50 0.30
CA ALA A 12 -4.28 9.28 0.04
C ALA A 12 -4.51 8.61 -1.34
N THR A 13 -3.82 9.11 -2.38
CA THR A 13 -3.89 8.53 -3.72
C THR A 13 -3.37 7.10 -3.75
N PHE A 14 -2.30 6.79 -3.02
CA PHE A 14 -1.80 5.43 -2.91
C PHE A 14 -2.84 4.51 -2.24
N LEU A 15 -3.53 4.97 -1.20
CA LEU A 15 -4.57 4.22 -0.51
C LEU A 15 -5.83 3.96 -1.37
N THR A 16 -6.03 4.69 -2.47
CA THR A 16 -7.12 4.37 -3.40
C THR A 16 -6.88 3.08 -4.17
N ILE A 17 -5.63 2.64 -4.35
CA ILE A 17 -5.30 1.42 -5.11
C ILE A 17 -5.94 0.17 -4.50
N PRO A 18 -5.74 -0.17 -3.20
CA PRO A 18 -6.39 -1.32 -2.61
C PRO A 18 -7.92 -1.20 -2.63
N VAL A 19 -8.48 0.00 -2.50
CA VAL A 19 -9.93 0.21 -2.59
C VAL A 19 -10.45 -0.13 -3.99
N ILE A 20 -9.77 0.31 -5.05
CA ILE A 20 -10.08 -0.03 -6.44
C ILE A 20 -10.03 -1.55 -6.64
N LEU A 21 -8.97 -2.20 -6.13
CA LEU A 21 -8.78 -3.64 -6.27
C LEU A 21 -9.86 -4.44 -5.54
N VAL A 22 -10.24 -4.04 -4.32
CA VAL A 22 -11.30 -4.69 -3.53
C VAL A 22 -12.66 -4.49 -4.19
N ALA A 23 -13.00 -3.25 -4.56
CA ALA A 23 -14.27 -2.94 -5.21
C ALA A 23 -14.42 -3.66 -6.56
N GLY A 24 -13.39 -3.62 -7.39
CA GLY A 24 -13.39 -4.31 -8.67
C GLY A 24 -13.39 -5.83 -8.52
N GLY A 25 -12.67 -6.37 -7.54
CA GLY A 25 -12.71 -7.80 -7.21
C GLY A 25 -14.10 -8.24 -6.77
N ALA A 26 -14.79 -7.47 -5.96
CA ALA A 26 -16.18 -7.75 -5.57
C ALA A 26 -17.11 -7.75 -6.78
N LEU A 27 -17.01 -6.75 -7.67
CA LEU A 27 -17.77 -6.71 -8.92
C LEU A 27 -17.46 -7.93 -9.82
N PHE A 28 -16.21 -8.33 -9.90
CA PHE A 28 -15.77 -9.46 -10.69
C PHE A 28 -16.38 -10.79 -10.18
N VAL A 29 -16.55 -10.94 -8.86
CA VAL A 29 -17.20 -12.11 -8.26
C VAL A 29 -18.71 -12.09 -8.44
N VAL A 30 -19.34 -10.91 -8.35
CA VAL A 30 -20.79 -10.75 -8.55
C VAL A 30 -21.19 -11.05 -10.00
N ILE A 31 -20.36 -10.64 -10.97
CA ILE A 31 -20.58 -10.92 -12.40
C ILE A 31 -19.98 -12.28 -12.74
N ASP A 32 -20.50 -13.35 -12.14
CA ASP A 32 -20.13 -14.71 -12.46
C ASP A 32 -20.98 -15.22 -13.65
N PRO A 33 -20.36 -15.48 -14.83
CA PRO A 33 -21.12 -15.92 -16.00
C PRO A 33 -21.86 -17.23 -15.78
N GLU A 34 -21.30 -18.15 -14.98
CA GLU A 34 -21.92 -19.45 -14.71
C GLU A 34 -23.19 -19.31 -13.87
N LYS A 35 -23.22 -18.36 -12.95
CA LYS A 35 -24.37 -18.09 -12.08
C LYS A 35 -25.45 -17.22 -12.74
N LEU A 36 -25.02 -16.24 -13.54
CA LEU A 36 -25.91 -15.22 -14.09
C LEU A 36 -26.47 -15.56 -15.48
N ALA A 37 -25.85 -16.47 -16.24
CA ALA A 37 -26.24 -16.75 -17.61
C ALA A 37 -27.64 -17.38 -17.75
N GLY A 38 -28.17 -17.98 -16.71
CA GLY A 38 -29.49 -18.63 -16.74
C GLY A 38 -29.55 -19.80 -17.74
N HIS A 39 -30.64 -20.57 -17.73
CA HIS A 39 -30.77 -21.74 -18.60
C HIS A 39 -31.23 -21.40 -20.03
N THR A 40 -31.84 -20.26 -20.26
CA THR A 40 -32.30 -19.77 -21.56
C THR A 40 -31.35 -18.71 -22.11
N HIS A 41 -30.85 -18.89 -23.34
CA HIS A 41 -29.86 -18.00 -23.99
C HIS A 41 -28.45 -18.05 -23.39
N TYR A 42 -28.07 -19.18 -22.79
CA TYR A 42 -26.79 -19.37 -22.10
C TYR A 42 -25.57 -18.88 -22.91
N ALA A 43 -25.44 -19.30 -24.16
CA ALA A 43 -24.25 -18.95 -24.95
C ALA A 43 -24.06 -17.45 -25.19
N ARG A 44 -25.14 -16.73 -25.50
CA ARG A 44 -25.05 -15.26 -25.75
C ARG A 44 -24.80 -14.48 -24.48
N ASN A 45 -25.52 -14.82 -23.40
CA ASN A 45 -25.35 -14.15 -22.12
C ASN A 45 -23.98 -14.46 -21.52
N PHE A 46 -23.48 -15.68 -21.67
CA PHE A 46 -22.15 -16.06 -21.21
C PHE A 46 -21.04 -15.23 -21.89
N GLN A 47 -21.09 -15.05 -23.21
CA GLN A 47 -20.12 -14.22 -23.93
C GLN A 47 -20.15 -12.75 -23.47
N LEU A 48 -21.34 -12.16 -23.29
CA LEU A 48 -21.49 -10.80 -22.82
C LEU A 48 -20.96 -10.63 -21.38
N LEU A 49 -21.21 -11.57 -20.50
CA LEU A 49 -20.72 -11.55 -19.12
C LEU A 49 -19.20 -11.74 -19.06
N GLN A 50 -18.64 -12.60 -19.91
CA GLN A 50 -17.18 -12.71 -20.04
C GLN A 50 -16.55 -11.41 -20.53
N LEU A 51 -17.14 -10.77 -21.54
CA LEU A 51 -16.66 -9.47 -22.03
C LEU A 51 -16.71 -8.41 -20.92
N ALA A 52 -17.81 -8.37 -20.14
CA ALA A 52 -17.95 -7.48 -19.00
C ALA A 52 -16.87 -7.72 -17.93
N ARG A 53 -16.55 -8.98 -17.62
CA ARG A 53 -15.44 -9.33 -16.69
C ARG A 53 -14.09 -8.84 -17.18
N HIS A 54 -13.78 -9.02 -18.48
CA HIS A 54 -12.54 -8.49 -19.06
C HIS A 54 -12.48 -6.97 -19.03
N ALA A 55 -13.60 -6.29 -19.32
CA ALA A 55 -13.68 -4.84 -19.24
C ALA A 55 -13.45 -4.32 -17.80
N ILE A 56 -14.03 -5.00 -16.80
CA ILE A 56 -13.80 -4.67 -15.37
C ILE A 56 -12.33 -4.86 -15.01
N MET A 57 -11.72 -5.98 -15.40
CA MET A 57 -10.29 -6.19 -15.14
C MET A 57 -9.42 -5.11 -15.76
N LEU A 58 -9.64 -4.76 -17.02
CA LEU A 58 -8.90 -3.70 -17.70
C LEU A 58 -9.11 -2.34 -17.02
N ALA A 59 -10.35 -2.04 -16.60
CA ALA A 59 -10.65 -0.80 -15.86
C ALA A 59 -9.94 -0.76 -14.52
N MET A 60 -9.93 -1.87 -13.77
CA MET A 60 -9.22 -1.98 -12.49
C MET A 60 -7.71 -1.76 -12.66
N PHE A 61 -7.09 -2.44 -13.63
CA PHE A 61 -5.66 -2.27 -13.90
C PHE A 61 -5.34 -0.84 -14.33
N GLY A 62 -6.14 -0.27 -15.23
CA GLY A 62 -5.96 1.11 -15.70
C GLY A 62 -6.11 2.13 -14.56
N ALA A 63 -7.14 1.99 -13.72
CA ALA A 63 -7.36 2.87 -12.57
C ALA A 63 -6.24 2.72 -11.53
N SER A 64 -5.82 1.50 -11.21
CA SER A 64 -4.73 1.24 -10.27
C SER A 64 -3.39 1.77 -10.77
N ALA A 65 -3.08 1.58 -12.05
CA ALA A 65 -1.88 2.14 -12.68
C ALA A 65 -1.92 3.67 -12.66
N SER A 66 -3.06 4.27 -12.99
CA SER A 66 -3.23 5.73 -12.96
C SER A 66 -3.04 6.29 -11.54
N ALA A 67 -3.62 5.65 -10.53
CA ALA A 67 -3.44 6.03 -9.13
C ALA A 67 -1.97 5.87 -8.70
N TRP A 68 -1.29 4.81 -9.14
CA TRP A 68 0.13 4.60 -8.90
C TRP A 68 0.99 5.72 -9.44
N PHE A 69 0.85 6.06 -10.72
CA PHE A 69 1.62 7.14 -11.35
C PHE A 69 1.28 8.50 -10.73
N ALA A 70 0.02 8.75 -10.38
CA ALA A 70 -0.40 9.96 -9.69
C ALA A 70 0.24 10.07 -8.30
N ALA A 71 0.29 8.98 -7.52
CA ALA A 71 0.96 8.95 -6.21
C ALA A 71 2.45 9.24 -6.34
N CYS A 72 3.14 8.61 -7.30
CA CYS A 72 4.56 8.89 -7.59
C CYS A 72 4.78 10.34 -8.01
N ALA A 73 3.93 10.89 -8.87
CA ALA A 73 4.00 12.28 -9.30
C ALA A 73 3.83 13.27 -8.13
N LEU A 74 2.89 13.00 -7.22
CA LEU A 74 2.66 13.80 -6.02
C LEU A 74 3.85 13.70 -5.05
N LEU A 75 4.47 12.53 -4.89
CA LEU A 75 5.70 12.36 -4.11
C LEU A 75 6.85 13.21 -4.68
N ILE A 76 7.06 13.17 -5.99
CA ILE A 76 8.08 13.97 -6.67
C ILE A 76 7.84 15.45 -6.45
N ARG A 77 6.58 15.90 -6.62
CA ARG A 77 6.18 17.29 -6.36
C ARG A 77 6.32 17.69 -4.89
N SER A 78 6.07 16.76 -3.98
CA SER A 78 6.24 17.02 -2.53
C SER A 78 7.68 17.25 -2.13
N LYS A 79 8.63 16.72 -2.91
CA LYS A 79 10.08 16.84 -2.74
C LYS A 79 10.71 17.92 -3.63
N ASN A 80 9.89 18.69 -4.35
CA ASN A 80 10.33 19.73 -5.30
C ASN A 80 11.35 19.21 -6.35
N ARG A 81 11.15 17.97 -6.79
CA ARG A 81 12.04 17.30 -7.76
C ARG A 81 11.52 17.42 -9.19
N ASN A 82 12.45 17.24 -10.16
CA ASN A 82 12.13 17.25 -11.59
C ASN A 82 11.28 16.02 -11.96
N TRP A 83 10.40 16.16 -12.93
CA TRP A 83 9.56 15.12 -13.50
C TRP A 83 10.32 13.89 -14.05
N ARG A 84 11.60 14.03 -14.39
CA ARG A 84 12.46 12.91 -14.81
C ARG A 84 12.46 11.76 -13.80
N TRP A 85 12.27 12.05 -12.52
CA TRP A 85 12.17 11.04 -11.46
C TRP A 85 10.92 10.16 -11.58
N LEU A 86 9.91 10.58 -12.39
CA LEU A 86 8.72 9.77 -12.67
C LEU A 86 9.06 8.47 -13.42
N LEU A 87 10.18 8.43 -14.14
CA LEU A 87 10.66 7.20 -14.77
C LEU A 87 10.88 6.07 -13.78
N LEU A 88 11.19 6.38 -12.53
CA LEU A 88 11.30 5.37 -11.48
C LEU A 88 9.97 4.68 -11.18
N ALA A 89 8.82 5.30 -11.47
CA ALA A 89 7.51 4.68 -11.25
C ALA A 89 7.35 3.36 -12.02
N PHE A 90 8.06 3.18 -13.14
CA PHE A 90 8.08 1.93 -13.89
C PHE A 90 8.80 0.78 -13.16
N LEU A 91 9.60 1.05 -12.14
CA LEU A 91 10.21 0.02 -11.29
C LEU A 91 9.20 -0.62 -10.32
N GLY A 92 7.94 -0.15 -10.31
CA GLY A 92 6.92 -0.67 -9.40
C GLY A 92 7.20 -0.31 -7.93
N PRO A 93 6.84 -1.19 -6.97
CA PRO A 93 6.92 -0.92 -5.54
C PRO A 93 8.23 -0.33 -5.02
N PRO A 94 9.43 -0.75 -5.45
CA PRO A 94 10.69 -0.14 -5.05
C PRO A 94 10.79 1.36 -5.36
N ALA A 95 10.08 1.84 -6.40
CA ALA A 95 10.09 3.26 -6.75
C ALA A 95 9.60 4.16 -5.61
N ILE A 96 8.55 3.76 -4.90
CA ILE A 96 8.02 4.56 -3.78
C ILE A 96 9.04 4.67 -2.65
N VAL A 97 9.76 3.58 -2.34
CA VAL A 97 10.81 3.61 -1.32
C VAL A 97 11.87 4.65 -1.71
N VAL A 98 12.35 4.58 -2.95
CA VAL A 98 13.34 5.54 -3.47
C VAL A 98 12.78 6.97 -3.49
N LEU A 99 11.60 7.19 -4.08
CA LEU A 99 11.00 8.51 -4.20
C LEU A 99 10.68 9.14 -2.82
N SER A 100 10.22 8.36 -1.86
CA SER A 100 9.91 8.85 -0.52
C SER A 100 11.16 9.16 0.30
N SER A 101 12.29 8.47 0.06
CA SER A 101 13.57 8.73 0.71
C SER A 101 14.35 9.90 0.10
N LEU A 102 13.93 10.41 -1.07
CA LEU A 102 14.56 11.60 -1.66
C LEU A 102 14.46 12.78 -0.73
N ARG A 103 15.58 13.52 -0.64
CA ARG A 103 15.64 14.76 0.12
C ARG A 103 14.80 15.86 -0.55
N ASP A 104 14.01 16.59 0.23
CA ASP A 104 13.32 17.78 -0.26
C ASP A 104 14.36 18.85 -0.65
N LEU A 105 14.17 19.47 -1.81
CA LEU A 105 15.03 20.55 -2.28
C LEU A 105 14.70 21.90 -1.61
N ASP A 106 13.47 22.07 -1.10
CA ASP A 106 13.09 23.29 -0.38
C ASP A 106 13.41 23.17 1.12
N PRO A 107 14.45 23.88 1.62
CA PRO A 107 14.82 23.82 3.03
C PRO A 107 13.76 24.46 3.96
N ARG A 108 12.88 25.31 3.44
CA ARG A 108 11.85 26.01 4.23
C ARG A 108 10.60 25.15 4.45
N ALA A 109 10.34 24.22 3.56
CA ALA A 109 9.19 23.31 3.63
C ALA A 109 9.47 22.06 4.47
N SER A 110 10.67 21.90 5.03
CA SER A 110 11.08 20.68 5.73
C SER A 110 10.30 20.50 7.03
N ASP A 111 9.64 19.36 7.14
CA ASP A 111 9.01 18.91 8.37
C ASP A 111 10.05 18.40 9.40
N LEU A 112 9.59 18.02 10.60
CA LEU A 112 10.47 17.54 11.68
C LEU A 112 11.31 16.33 11.27
N TYR A 113 10.72 15.44 10.49
CA TYR A 113 11.41 14.26 9.99
C TYR A 113 12.56 14.64 9.06
N GLU A 114 12.33 15.53 8.09
CA GLU A 114 13.38 16.04 7.19
C GLU A 114 14.47 16.78 7.96
N GLN A 115 14.10 17.59 8.94
CA GLN A 115 15.06 18.30 9.79
C GLN A 115 15.94 17.33 10.59
N PHE A 116 15.33 16.26 11.13
CA PHE A 116 16.04 15.20 11.83
C PHE A 116 17.02 14.49 10.90
N ILE A 117 16.54 14.01 9.75
CA ILE A 117 17.36 13.29 8.76
C ILE A 117 18.50 14.16 8.22
N ARG A 118 18.30 15.48 8.08
CA ARG A 118 19.35 16.41 7.64
C ARG A 118 20.50 16.55 8.64
N LYS A 119 20.22 16.39 9.93
CA LYS A 119 21.23 16.46 11.00
C LYS A 119 22.09 15.20 11.10
N LEU A 120 21.61 14.08 10.54
CA LEU A 120 22.37 12.84 10.54
C LEU A 120 23.48 12.88 9.48
N ASN A 121 24.66 12.38 9.83
CA ASN A 121 25.69 12.13 8.84
C ASN A 121 25.26 10.99 7.87
N GLY A 122 25.96 10.84 6.74
CA GLY A 122 25.56 9.91 5.69
C GLY A 122 25.38 8.47 6.18
N LEU A 123 26.26 8.00 7.06
CA LEU A 123 26.22 6.63 7.60
C LEU A 123 25.03 6.43 8.54
N LEU A 124 24.82 7.33 9.49
CA LEU A 124 23.68 7.27 10.41
C LEU A 124 22.35 7.39 9.69
N ARG A 125 22.28 8.23 8.67
CA ARG A 125 21.10 8.32 7.81
C ARG A 125 20.80 6.99 7.12
N ALA A 126 21.81 6.37 6.49
CA ALA A 126 21.64 5.07 5.83
C ALA A 126 21.21 4.00 6.84
N ALA A 127 21.80 3.98 8.04
CA ALA A 127 21.42 3.05 9.11
C ALA A 127 19.96 3.25 9.55
N CYS A 128 19.51 4.49 9.76
CA CYS A 128 18.13 4.81 10.11
C CYS A 128 17.13 4.37 9.02
N GLU A 129 17.42 4.70 7.76
CA GLU A 129 16.54 4.31 6.64
C GLU A 129 16.48 2.79 6.49
N THR A 130 17.61 2.09 6.62
CA THR A 130 17.66 0.62 6.62
C THR A 130 16.87 0.04 7.78
N GLY A 131 17.01 0.60 8.99
CA GLY A 131 16.22 0.20 10.15
C GLY A 131 14.72 0.34 9.91
N PHE A 132 14.27 1.45 9.35
CA PHE A 132 12.86 1.64 8.98
C PHE A 132 12.38 0.62 7.94
N VAL A 133 13.21 0.31 6.93
CA VAL A 133 12.88 -0.72 5.93
C VAL A 133 12.71 -2.08 6.59
N ILE A 134 13.64 -2.48 7.46
CA ILE A 134 13.57 -3.77 8.16
C ILE A 134 12.32 -3.85 9.03
N VAL A 135 12.07 -2.83 9.85
CA VAL A 135 10.90 -2.81 10.75
C VAL A 135 9.60 -2.83 9.95
N ALA A 136 9.47 -1.99 8.91
CA ALA A 136 8.27 -1.96 8.08
C ALA A 136 8.03 -3.31 7.38
N TRP A 137 9.09 -3.95 6.88
CA TRP A 137 9.00 -5.27 6.25
C TRP A 137 8.57 -6.34 7.25
N THR A 138 9.20 -6.38 8.43
CA THR A 138 8.86 -7.36 9.47
C THR A 138 7.41 -7.22 9.91
N VAL A 139 6.95 -5.98 10.18
CA VAL A 139 5.56 -5.73 10.57
C VAL A 139 4.58 -6.12 9.46
N ALA A 140 4.90 -5.79 8.19
CA ALA A 140 4.06 -6.18 7.06
C ALA A 140 3.95 -7.70 6.92
N TRP A 141 5.04 -8.41 7.13
CA TRP A 141 5.09 -9.87 7.10
C TRP A 141 4.24 -10.50 8.22
N GLU A 142 4.40 -10.02 9.46
CA GLU A 142 3.60 -10.48 10.60
C GLU A 142 2.10 -10.23 10.40
N MET A 143 1.72 -9.05 9.90
CA MET A 143 0.32 -8.74 9.59
C MET A 143 -0.26 -9.69 8.53
N MET A 144 0.52 -10.06 7.52
CA MET A 144 0.10 -11.04 6.52
C MET A 144 -0.11 -12.42 7.14
N LEU A 145 0.80 -12.88 8.02
CA LEU A 145 0.65 -14.16 8.72
C LEU A 145 -0.61 -14.19 9.58
N ILE A 146 -0.87 -13.14 10.35
CA ILE A 146 -2.09 -13.00 11.17
C ILE A 146 -3.34 -13.07 10.28
N LYS A 147 -3.35 -12.33 9.17
CA LYS A 147 -4.46 -12.35 8.21
C LYS A 147 -4.67 -13.74 7.63
N ARG A 148 -3.59 -14.41 7.22
CA ARG A 148 -3.66 -15.78 6.69
C ARG A 148 -4.30 -16.74 7.67
N GLU A 149 -3.84 -16.73 8.91
CA GLU A 149 -4.40 -17.55 9.99
C GLU A 149 -5.89 -17.27 10.24
N ALA A 150 -6.26 -15.99 10.29
CA ALA A 150 -7.64 -15.58 10.44
C ALA A 150 -8.51 -16.04 9.26
N THR A 151 -8.00 -15.93 8.02
CA THR A 151 -8.70 -16.36 6.80
C THR A 151 -8.92 -17.87 6.78
N ILE A 152 -7.90 -18.67 7.11
CA ILE A 152 -7.99 -20.13 7.18
C ILE A 152 -9.03 -20.54 8.23
N SER A 153 -8.97 -19.93 9.42
CA SER A 153 -9.92 -20.23 10.51
C SER A 153 -11.35 -19.86 10.13
N PHE A 154 -11.55 -18.72 9.50
CA PHE A 154 -12.87 -18.27 9.03
C PHE A 154 -13.43 -19.19 7.95
N GLN A 155 -12.64 -19.56 6.94
CA GLN A 155 -13.06 -20.46 5.87
C GLN A 155 -13.39 -21.87 6.39
N ALA A 156 -12.57 -22.38 7.31
CA ALA A 156 -12.82 -23.67 7.96
C ALA A 156 -14.17 -23.68 8.71
N ALA A 157 -14.42 -22.61 9.49
CA ALA A 157 -15.68 -22.44 10.22
C ALA A 157 -16.89 -22.29 9.27
N LEU A 158 -16.74 -21.49 8.20
CA LEU A 158 -17.82 -21.24 7.23
C LEU A 158 -18.21 -22.50 6.46
N ARG A 159 -17.22 -23.33 6.09
CA ARG A 159 -17.44 -24.56 5.30
C ARG A 159 -17.70 -25.79 6.17
N GLY A 160 -17.48 -25.72 7.48
CA GLY A 160 -17.57 -26.87 8.39
C GLY A 160 -16.52 -27.97 8.11
N VAL A 161 -15.36 -27.60 7.57
CA VAL A 161 -14.26 -28.52 7.23
C VAL A 161 -13.05 -28.30 8.13
N PRO A 162 -12.19 -29.33 8.32
CA PRO A 162 -10.94 -29.17 9.08
C PRO A 162 -10.01 -28.11 8.46
N ARG A 163 -9.30 -27.36 9.29
CA ARG A 163 -8.29 -26.36 8.85
C ARG A 163 -7.25 -26.95 7.89
N ALA A 164 -6.83 -28.20 8.14
CA ALA A 164 -5.87 -28.90 7.30
C ALA A 164 -6.33 -28.98 5.83
N GLN A 165 -7.60 -29.24 5.59
CA GLN A 165 -8.15 -29.28 4.24
C GLN A 165 -8.07 -27.94 3.53
N ILE A 166 -8.33 -26.81 4.23
CA ILE A 166 -8.17 -25.46 3.66
C ILE A 166 -6.72 -25.19 3.30
N ILE A 167 -5.78 -25.58 4.16
CA ILE A 167 -4.34 -25.44 3.91
C ILE A 167 -3.90 -26.24 2.68
N ASP A 168 -4.37 -27.46 2.55
CA ASP A 168 -4.06 -28.32 1.41
C ASP A 168 -4.62 -27.76 0.10
N GLU A 169 -5.85 -27.22 0.11
CA GLU A 169 -6.46 -26.55 -1.04
C GLU A 169 -5.65 -25.31 -1.46
N GLN A 170 -5.18 -24.52 -0.49
CA GLN A 170 -4.32 -23.35 -0.74
C GLN A 170 -2.95 -23.75 -1.31
N ASN A 171 -2.34 -24.78 -0.77
CA ASN A 171 -1.07 -25.32 -1.27
C ASN A 171 -1.20 -25.91 -2.67
N ALA A 172 -2.33 -26.58 -2.96
CA ALA A 172 -2.63 -27.12 -4.28
C ALA A 172 -2.87 -26.03 -5.34
N SER A 173 -3.34 -24.84 -4.93
CA SER A 173 -3.49 -23.68 -5.83
C SER A 173 -2.17 -23.07 -6.31
N GLY A 174 -1.05 -23.50 -5.74
CA GLY A 174 0.32 -23.22 -6.19
C GLY A 174 0.73 -21.76 -6.14
N GLY A 175 1.61 -21.35 -7.06
CA GLY A 175 2.28 -20.04 -7.07
C GLY A 175 1.35 -18.82 -7.15
N MET A 176 0.10 -18.97 -7.59
CA MET A 176 -0.84 -17.84 -7.69
C MET A 176 -1.25 -17.32 -6.30
N TYR A 177 -1.41 -18.22 -5.32
CA TYR A 177 -1.72 -17.83 -3.95
C TYR A 177 -0.51 -17.14 -3.28
N ALA A 178 0.69 -17.73 -3.42
CA ALA A 178 1.92 -17.15 -2.91
C ALA A 178 2.22 -15.77 -3.53
N PHE A 179 1.93 -15.58 -4.81
CA PHE A 179 2.08 -14.29 -5.49
C PHE A 179 1.12 -13.25 -4.93
N SER A 180 -0.13 -13.62 -4.65
CA SER A 180 -1.12 -12.73 -4.03
C SER A 180 -0.68 -12.30 -2.63
N GLU A 181 -0.21 -13.23 -1.81
CA GLU A 181 0.31 -12.93 -0.46
C GLU A 181 1.52 -11.99 -0.50
N LEU A 182 2.48 -12.25 -1.38
CA LEU A 182 3.64 -11.38 -1.55
C LEU A 182 3.24 -9.96 -1.95
N ASN A 183 2.27 -9.83 -2.85
CA ASN A 183 1.76 -8.53 -3.27
C ASN A 183 1.12 -7.76 -2.11
N GLU A 184 0.37 -8.45 -1.25
CA GLU A 184 -0.21 -7.84 -0.04
C GLU A 184 0.87 -7.37 0.94
N VAL A 185 1.89 -8.19 1.21
CA VAL A 185 3.05 -7.79 2.03
C VAL A 185 3.69 -6.53 1.47
N MET A 186 3.89 -6.47 0.15
CA MET A 186 4.47 -5.29 -0.51
C MET A 186 3.61 -4.04 -0.33
N TYR A 187 2.27 -4.14 -0.40
CA TYR A 187 1.38 -3.02 -0.15
C TYR A 187 1.44 -2.53 1.30
N PHE A 188 1.40 -3.43 2.27
CA PHE A 188 1.55 -3.09 3.68
C PHE A 188 2.89 -2.46 3.98
N PHE A 189 3.98 -3.03 3.46
CA PHE A 189 5.32 -2.48 3.58
C PHE A 189 5.40 -1.04 3.06
N ILE A 190 4.91 -0.80 1.84
CA ILE A 190 4.92 0.52 1.23
C ILE A 190 4.09 1.51 2.06
N PHE A 191 2.92 1.09 2.54
CA PHE A 191 2.08 1.91 3.39
C PHE A 191 2.80 2.32 4.68
N LEU A 192 3.36 1.36 5.42
CA LEU A 192 4.11 1.62 6.66
C LEU A 192 5.31 2.54 6.40
N TYR A 193 6.01 2.30 5.30
CA TYR A 193 7.14 3.13 4.91
C TYR A 193 6.73 4.57 4.57
N LEU A 194 5.60 4.78 3.92
CA LEU A 194 5.06 6.10 3.61
C LEU A 194 4.52 6.82 4.85
N VAL A 195 3.99 6.12 5.83
CA VAL A 195 3.43 6.71 7.05
C VAL A 195 4.53 7.14 8.03
N ARG A 196 5.76 6.61 7.94
CA ARG A 196 6.86 6.92 8.87
C ARG A 196 7.11 8.43 9.13
N PRO A 197 7.13 9.33 8.12
CA PRO A 197 7.35 10.76 8.40
C PRO A 197 6.20 11.37 9.20
N ILE A 198 4.99 10.91 8.99
CA ILE A 198 3.80 11.36 9.71
C ILE A 198 3.91 10.94 11.18
N CYS A 199 4.25 9.68 11.44
CA CYS A 199 4.45 9.16 12.79
C CYS A 199 5.53 9.95 13.55
N VAL A 200 6.69 10.16 12.91
CA VAL A 200 7.79 10.93 13.53
C VAL A 200 7.37 12.37 13.81
N ASN A 201 6.62 13.01 12.91
CA ASN A 201 6.13 14.37 13.10
C ASN A 201 5.11 14.45 14.24
N VAL A 202 4.19 13.50 14.34
CA VAL A 202 3.19 13.43 15.43
C VAL A 202 3.89 13.22 16.77
N VAL A 203 4.73 12.19 16.88
CA VAL A 203 5.48 11.88 18.10
C VAL A 203 6.37 13.04 18.51
N GLY A 204 7.15 13.60 17.58
CA GLY A 204 8.00 14.76 17.85
C GLY A 204 7.23 16.00 18.31
N SER A 205 5.99 16.19 17.83
CA SER A 205 5.13 17.29 18.28
C SER A 205 4.59 17.10 19.70
N LEU A 206 4.33 15.86 20.10
CA LEU A 206 3.89 15.52 21.46
C LEU A 206 5.00 15.77 22.47
N PHE A 207 6.23 15.33 22.19
CA PHE A 207 7.38 15.59 23.06
C PHE A 207 7.70 17.07 23.20
N ARG A 208 7.54 17.88 22.15
CA ARG A 208 7.71 19.33 22.25
C ARG A 208 6.69 19.98 23.19
N ARG A 209 5.42 19.55 23.16
CA ARG A 209 4.40 20.07 24.07
C ARG A 209 4.72 19.74 25.52
N GLN A 210 5.06 18.48 25.81
CA GLN A 210 5.43 18.07 27.16
C GLN A 210 6.67 18.81 27.71
N GLY A 211 7.68 19.06 26.85
CA GLY A 211 8.87 19.84 27.23
C GLY A 211 8.56 21.30 27.55
N LEU A 212 7.62 21.93 26.84
CA LEU A 212 7.20 23.32 27.10
C LEU A 212 6.36 23.45 28.38
N ASP A 213 5.50 22.45 28.66
CA ASP A 213 4.69 22.44 29.88
C ASP A 213 5.55 22.29 31.13
N ASN A 214 6.63 21.49 31.08
CA ASN A 214 7.59 21.34 32.17
C ASN A 214 8.44 22.60 32.42
N VAL A 215 8.74 23.39 31.39
CA VAL A 215 9.51 24.67 31.55
C VAL A 215 8.63 25.78 32.11
N ASN A 216 7.33 25.76 31.85
CA ASN A 216 6.38 26.75 32.35
C ASN A 216 5.88 26.42 33.79
N SER A 217 6.23 25.27 34.34
CA SER A 217 5.90 24.85 35.69
C SER A 217 7.04 25.03 36.71
N LEU A 218 8.19 25.52 36.27
CA LEU A 218 9.34 25.95 37.08
C LEU A 218 9.40 27.48 37.21
#